data_d2c3463528311e200517b9f883b65e79
#
_entry.id   d2c3463528311e200517b9f883b65e79
#
_cell.length_a   1.000
_cell.length_b   1.000
_cell.length_c   1.000
_cell.angle_alpha   90.00
_cell.angle_beta   90.00
_cell.angle_gamma   90.00
#
_symmetry.space_group_name_H-M   'P 1'
#
loop_
_entity.id
_entity.type
_entity.pdbx_description
1 polymer ?
#
loop_
_entity_poly.entity_id
_entity_poly.type
_entity_poly.pdbx_seq_one_letter_code
_entity_poly.pdbx_strand_id
1 'polypeptide(L)'
;YFLDTGLLCYLLGIRSAADVQYHSARGSIFESFVVAELIKSFLHQGEQVALHFWRDSAGHEVDILIDADRRPLALEVKSGATIASDFFDGLRYWRSLAPGEERPTALVYGGDLAYVREGVAVHPWYTL
;
A
#
# COMPACT_ATOMS: atom_id res chain seq x y z
N TYR A 1 11.57 -1.57 4.31
CA TYR A 1 10.49 -2.48 4.75
C TYR A 1 11.07 -3.74 5.37
N PHE A 2 10.34 -4.33 6.31
CA PHE A 2 10.63 -5.65 6.86
C PHE A 2 9.84 -6.70 6.09
N LEU A 3 10.52 -7.74 5.58
CA LEU A 3 9.83 -8.84 4.88
C LEU A 3 9.16 -9.81 5.85
N ASP A 4 9.69 -9.94 7.06
CA ASP A 4 9.09 -10.72 8.15
C ASP A 4 8.46 -9.76 9.18
N THR A 5 7.16 -9.55 9.06
CA THR A 5 6.41 -8.68 9.97
C THR A 5 6.21 -9.31 11.35
N GLY A 6 6.32 -10.64 11.49
CA GLY A 6 6.34 -11.30 12.79
C GLY A 6 7.61 -10.95 13.57
N LEU A 7 8.78 -11.01 12.91
CA LEU A 7 10.04 -10.56 13.50
C LEU A 7 9.99 -9.07 13.84
N LEU A 8 9.43 -8.24 12.96
CA LEU A 8 9.25 -6.80 13.23
C LEU A 8 8.42 -6.58 14.50
N CYS A 9 7.28 -7.23 14.63
CA CYS A 9 6.43 -7.15 15.83
C CYS A 9 7.19 -7.60 17.09
N TYR A 10 7.95 -8.69 16.99
CA TYR A 10 8.77 -9.18 18.10
C TYR A 10 9.80 -8.13 18.57
N LEU A 11 10.53 -7.51 17.62
CA LEU A 11 11.54 -6.48 17.91
C LEU A 11 10.92 -5.20 18.52
N LEU A 12 9.68 -4.87 18.12
CA LEU A 12 8.91 -3.75 18.69
C LEU A 12 8.26 -4.08 20.05
N GLY A 13 8.45 -5.30 20.57
CA GLY A 13 7.87 -5.71 21.85
C GLY A 13 6.38 -6.05 21.79
N ILE A 14 5.80 -6.14 20.58
CA ILE A 14 4.41 -6.51 20.36
C ILE A 14 4.25 -8.01 20.57
N ARG A 15 3.35 -8.41 21.45
CA ARG A 15 3.18 -9.80 21.88
C ARG A 15 1.82 -10.43 21.49
N SER A 16 0.86 -9.61 21.08
CA SER A 16 -0.45 -10.07 20.67
C SER A 16 -1.01 -9.25 19.51
N ALA A 17 -2.02 -9.79 18.81
CA ALA A 17 -2.74 -9.06 17.76
C ALA A 17 -3.44 -7.80 18.33
N ALA A 18 -3.89 -7.85 19.58
CA ALA A 18 -4.51 -6.70 20.25
C ALA A 18 -3.49 -5.55 20.43
N ASP A 19 -2.23 -5.86 20.75
CA ASP A 19 -1.19 -4.85 20.89
C ASP A 19 -0.90 -4.14 19.57
N VAL A 20 -0.92 -4.86 18.45
CA VAL A 20 -0.74 -4.28 17.09
C VAL A 20 -1.79 -3.20 16.82
N GLN A 21 -3.04 -3.46 17.21
CA GLN A 21 -4.16 -2.57 16.90
C GLN A 21 -3.98 -1.16 17.49
N TYR A 22 -3.35 -1.05 18.65
CA TYR A 22 -3.15 0.20 19.36
C TYR A 22 -1.72 0.75 19.26
N HIS A 23 -0.83 0.02 18.60
CA HIS A 23 0.57 0.41 18.50
C HIS A 23 0.76 1.59 17.52
N SER A 24 1.60 2.55 17.87
CA SER A 24 1.88 3.72 17.03
C SER A 24 2.48 3.36 15.66
N ALA A 25 3.23 2.26 15.56
CA ALA A 25 3.79 1.75 14.32
C ALA A 25 2.82 0.88 13.50
N ARG A 26 1.53 0.77 13.88
CA ARG A 26 0.55 -0.08 13.18
C ARG A 26 0.52 0.16 11.67
N GLY A 27 0.53 1.44 11.23
CA GLY A 27 0.55 1.81 9.82
C GLY A 27 1.76 1.22 9.10
N SER A 28 2.96 1.47 9.61
CA SER A 28 4.22 1.00 9.01
C SER A 28 4.37 -0.53 9.04
N ILE A 29 3.82 -1.20 10.07
CA ILE A 29 3.77 -2.67 10.14
C ILE A 29 2.85 -3.20 9.03
N PHE A 30 1.68 -2.60 8.87
CA PHE A 30 0.72 -3.00 7.85
C PHE A 30 1.25 -2.75 6.44
N GLU A 31 1.92 -1.62 6.20
CA GLU A 31 2.58 -1.31 4.93
C GLU A 31 3.69 -2.32 4.62
N SER A 32 4.54 -2.65 5.60
CA SER A 32 5.57 -3.70 5.45
C SER A 32 4.94 -5.06 5.13
N PHE A 33 3.79 -5.39 5.73
CA PHE A 33 3.05 -6.61 5.43
C PHE A 33 2.58 -6.63 3.97
N VAL A 34 1.94 -5.55 3.49
CA VAL A 34 1.47 -5.45 2.10
C VAL A 34 2.63 -5.57 1.11
N VAL A 35 3.75 -4.88 1.36
CA VAL A 35 4.96 -4.99 0.52
C VAL A 35 5.46 -6.43 0.49
N ALA A 36 5.52 -7.12 1.65
CA ALA A 36 5.98 -8.50 1.72
C ALA A 36 5.06 -9.47 0.96
N GLU A 37 3.72 -9.28 1.01
CA GLU A 37 2.76 -10.08 0.25
C GLU A 37 2.91 -9.86 -1.26
N LEU A 38 3.06 -8.60 -1.71
CA LEU A 38 3.31 -8.29 -3.11
C LEU A 38 4.61 -8.93 -3.61
N ILE A 39 5.72 -8.81 -2.85
CA ILE A 39 6.99 -9.47 -3.20
C ILE A 39 6.81 -10.98 -3.35
N LYS A 40 6.13 -11.62 -2.41
CA LYS A 40 5.85 -13.07 -2.47
C LYS A 40 5.02 -13.43 -3.69
N SER A 41 4.01 -12.61 -4.03
CA SER A 41 3.18 -12.82 -5.22
C SER A 41 4.02 -12.82 -6.50
N PHE A 42 4.89 -11.82 -6.70
CA PHE A 42 5.81 -11.79 -7.86
C PHE A 42 6.73 -13.01 -7.89
N LEU A 43 7.36 -13.35 -6.78
CA LEU A 43 8.30 -14.47 -6.71
C LEU A 43 7.61 -15.82 -6.97
N HIS A 44 6.39 -16.01 -6.49
CA HIS A 44 5.61 -17.24 -6.73
C HIS A 44 5.22 -17.40 -8.21
N GLN A 45 5.09 -16.30 -8.94
CA GLN A 45 4.82 -16.30 -10.38
C GLN A 45 6.10 -16.40 -11.22
N GLY A 46 7.27 -16.40 -10.59
CA GLY A 46 8.57 -16.39 -11.29
C GLY A 46 8.90 -15.05 -11.93
N GLU A 47 8.24 -13.98 -11.50
CA GLU A 47 8.42 -12.64 -12.01
C GLU A 47 9.47 -11.87 -11.22
N GLN A 48 10.06 -10.84 -11.86
CA GLN A 48 10.95 -9.92 -11.17
C GLN A 48 10.14 -8.95 -10.31
N VAL A 49 10.61 -8.72 -9.09
CA VAL A 49 10.01 -7.73 -8.19
C VAL A 49 10.35 -6.33 -8.67
N ALA A 50 9.33 -5.58 -9.09
CA ALA A 50 9.46 -4.22 -9.61
C ALA A 50 8.63 -3.25 -8.75
N LEU A 51 8.97 -3.17 -7.45
CA LEU A 51 8.33 -2.30 -6.47
C LEU A 51 9.24 -1.11 -6.15
N HIS A 52 8.65 0.08 -6.20
CA HIS A 52 9.30 1.35 -5.87
C HIS A 52 8.41 2.14 -4.92
N PHE A 53 8.95 3.15 -4.26
CA PHE A 53 8.17 4.21 -3.63
C PHE A 53 8.38 5.52 -4.41
N TRP A 54 7.46 6.45 -4.29
CA TRP A 54 7.62 7.76 -4.87
C TRP A 54 7.37 8.86 -3.85
N ARG A 55 8.24 9.86 -3.84
CA ARG A 55 8.09 11.05 -3.02
C ARG A 55 8.72 12.25 -3.70
N ASP A 56 8.04 13.39 -3.69
CA ASP A 56 8.57 14.65 -4.19
C ASP A 56 9.19 15.53 -3.07
N SER A 57 9.80 16.63 -3.47
CA SER A 57 10.41 17.60 -2.54
C SER A 57 9.38 18.37 -1.70
N ALA A 58 8.12 18.40 -2.11
CA ALA A 58 7.01 19.05 -1.39
C ALA A 58 6.38 18.12 -0.33
N GLY A 59 6.78 16.83 -0.31
CA GLY A 59 6.32 15.84 0.64
C GLY A 59 5.11 15.03 0.19
N HIS A 60 4.66 15.17 -1.08
CA HIS A 60 3.68 14.25 -1.63
C HIS A 60 4.32 12.89 -1.84
N GLU A 61 3.60 11.84 -1.51
CA GLU A 61 4.12 10.48 -1.60
C GLU A 61 3.06 9.51 -2.13
N VAL A 62 3.56 8.41 -2.69
CA VAL A 62 2.81 7.20 -3.01
C VAL A 62 3.57 6.06 -2.37
N ASP A 63 2.87 5.26 -1.56
CA ASP A 63 3.50 4.22 -0.74
C ASP A 63 4.20 3.17 -1.61
N ILE A 64 3.56 2.72 -2.69
CA ILE A 64 4.11 1.70 -3.58
C ILE A 64 3.80 2.06 -5.05
N LEU A 65 4.83 2.02 -5.90
CA LEU A 65 4.70 1.98 -7.35
C LEU A 65 5.07 0.59 -7.83
N ILE A 66 4.16 -0.06 -8.52
CA ILE A 66 4.40 -1.34 -9.19
C ILE A 66 4.69 -1.01 -10.66
N ASP A 67 5.91 -1.31 -11.12
CA ASP A 67 6.28 -1.10 -12.53
C ASP A 67 5.69 -2.25 -13.37
N ALA A 68 4.62 -1.95 -14.07
CA ALA A 68 3.93 -2.87 -14.96
C ALA A 68 3.86 -2.27 -16.37
N ASP A 69 4.67 -2.79 -17.28
CA ASP A 69 4.61 -2.57 -18.74
C ASP A 69 4.30 -1.11 -19.19
N ARG A 70 5.12 -0.15 -18.75
CA ARG A 70 5.06 1.28 -19.10
C ARG A 70 3.98 2.10 -18.38
N ARG A 71 3.14 1.51 -17.54
CA ARG A 71 2.13 2.22 -16.76
C ARG A 71 2.22 1.83 -15.29
N PRO A 72 3.04 2.52 -14.50
CA PRO A 72 3.17 2.17 -13.09
C PRO A 72 1.82 2.29 -12.39
N LEU A 73 1.43 1.20 -11.70
CA LEU A 73 0.29 1.20 -10.80
C LEU A 73 0.71 1.87 -9.49
N ALA A 74 0.05 2.96 -9.13
CA ALA A 74 0.25 3.63 -7.85
C ALA A 74 -0.68 3.03 -6.80
N LEU A 75 -0.10 2.57 -5.70
CA LEU A 75 -0.80 1.91 -4.62
C LEU A 75 -0.59 2.67 -3.30
N GLU A 76 -1.69 3.01 -2.64
CA GLU A 76 -1.71 3.55 -1.29
C GLU A 76 -2.10 2.45 -0.30
N VAL A 77 -1.54 2.49 0.91
CA VAL A 77 -1.76 1.47 1.94
C VAL A 77 -2.25 2.10 3.24
N LYS A 78 -3.40 1.69 3.72
CA LYS A 78 -3.99 2.23 4.96
C LYS A 78 -4.47 1.12 5.88
N SER A 79 -3.93 1.04 7.09
CA SER A 79 -4.27 0.00 8.07
C SER A 79 -5.67 0.14 8.69
N GLY A 80 -6.35 1.26 8.47
CA GLY A 80 -7.71 1.50 8.98
C GLY A 80 -8.76 0.70 8.21
N ALA A 81 -9.83 0.28 8.90
CA ALA A 81 -10.98 -0.36 8.28
C ALA A 81 -11.99 0.63 7.68
N THR A 82 -11.95 1.90 8.11
CA THR A 82 -12.82 2.96 7.60
C THR A 82 -12.03 3.87 6.68
N ILE A 83 -12.55 4.07 5.47
CA ILE A 83 -11.89 4.91 4.47
C ILE A 83 -12.26 6.37 4.65
N ALA A 84 -11.25 7.19 4.92
CA ALA A 84 -11.35 8.65 4.94
C ALA A 84 -11.01 9.25 3.57
N SER A 85 -11.44 10.49 3.31
CA SER A 85 -11.24 11.15 2.02
C SER A 85 -9.77 11.48 1.73
N ASP A 86 -8.98 11.73 2.75
CA ASP A 86 -7.55 12.03 2.69
C ASP A 86 -6.69 10.81 2.27
N PHE A 87 -7.24 9.59 2.38
CA PHE A 87 -6.56 8.38 1.90
C PHE A 87 -6.28 8.39 0.39
N PHE A 88 -6.95 9.25 -0.37
CA PHE A 88 -6.81 9.38 -1.82
C PHE A 88 -5.90 10.55 -2.25
N ASP A 89 -5.42 11.38 -1.32
CA ASP A 89 -4.70 12.61 -1.66
C ASP A 89 -3.43 12.36 -2.47
N GLY A 90 -2.59 11.42 -2.05
CA GLY A 90 -1.38 11.04 -2.76
C GLY A 90 -1.68 10.50 -4.17
N LEU A 91 -2.70 9.65 -4.30
CA LEU A 91 -3.10 9.09 -5.59
C LEU A 91 -3.72 10.16 -6.53
N ARG A 92 -4.49 11.10 -5.99
CA ARG A 92 -5.02 12.24 -6.77
C ARG A 92 -3.89 13.10 -7.30
N TYR A 93 -2.92 13.40 -6.43
CA TYR A 93 -1.75 14.18 -6.82
C TYR A 93 -0.92 13.44 -7.88
N TRP A 94 -0.65 12.14 -7.69
CA TRP A 94 0.07 11.31 -8.67
C TRP A 94 -0.58 11.36 -10.06
N ARG A 95 -1.90 11.24 -10.14
CA ARG A 95 -2.63 11.35 -11.42
C ARG A 95 -2.51 12.73 -12.04
N SER A 96 -2.45 13.78 -11.24
CA SER A 96 -2.35 15.17 -11.73
C SER A 96 -1.00 15.50 -12.37
N LEU A 97 0.05 14.71 -12.13
CA LEU A 97 1.39 14.93 -12.68
C LEU A 97 1.47 14.65 -14.19
N ALA A 98 0.53 13.91 -14.76
CA ALA A 98 0.46 13.64 -16.20
C ALA A 98 -0.99 13.71 -16.70
N PRO A 99 -1.51 14.93 -16.92
CA PRO A 99 -2.87 15.12 -17.43
C PRO A 99 -3.04 14.46 -18.80
N GLY A 100 -4.12 13.68 -18.97
CA GLY A 100 -4.42 12.98 -20.22
C GLY A 100 -3.79 11.59 -20.35
N GLU A 101 -2.90 11.20 -19.45
CA GLU A 101 -2.42 9.82 -19.33
C GLU A 101 -3.29 9.02 -18.38
N GLU A 102 -3.60 7.78 -18.76
CA GLU A 102 -4.24 6.84 -17.85
C GLU A 102 -3.20 6.32 -16.85
N ARG A 103 -3.36 6.67 -15.59
CA ARG A 103 -2.51 6.22 -14.48
C ARG A 103 -3.32 5.37 -13.53
N PRO A 104 -3.18 4.03 -13.57
CA PRO A 104 -3.91 3.15 -12.69
C PRO A 104 -3.53 3.42 -11.23
N THR A 105 -4.55 3.45 -10.37
CA THR A 105 -4.39 3.70 -8.95
C THR A 105 -5.22 2.74 -8.13
N ALA A 106 -4.67 2.28 -7.01
CA ALA A 106 -5.38 1.42 -6.09
C ALA A 106 -5.10 1.81 -4.63
N LEU A 107 -6.01 1.44 -3.75
CA LEU A 107 -5.91 1.59 -2.30
C LEU A 107 -6.09 0.22 -1.67
N VAL A 108 -5.10 -0.23 -0.90
CA VAL A 108 -5.20 -1.42 -0.04
C VAL A 108 -5.47 -0.98 1.39
N TYR A 109 -6.50 -1.54 2.02
CA TYR A 109 -6.89 -1.11 3.36
C TYR A 109 -7.29 -2.26 4.28
N GLY A 110 -7.41 -1.96 5.58
CA GLY A 110 -7.72 -2.93 6.62
C GLY A 110 -9.20 -3.29 6.78
N GLY A 111 -10.06 -2.94 5.81
CA GLY A 111 -11.49 -3.30 5.80
C GLY A 111 -11.81 -4.45 4.85
N ASP A 112 -13.12 -4.66 4.58
CA ASP A 112 -13.63 -5.90 4.00
C ASP A 112 -14.29 -5.73 2.61
N LEU A 113 -14.47 -4.49 2.13
CA LEU A 113 -15.20 -4.21 0.90
C LEU A 113 -14.28 -3.84 -0.25
N ALA A 114 -14.47 -4.49 -1.41
CA ALA A 114 -13.86 -4.12 -2.66
C ALA A 114 -14.83 -3.27 -3.49
N TYR A 115 -14.38 -2.11 -3.96
CA TYR A 115 -15.17 -1.20 -4.80
C TYR A 115 -14.27 -0.18 -5.51
N VAL A 116 -14.88 0.65 -6.35
CA VAL A 116 -14.17 1.77 -6.99
C VAL A 116 -14.69 3.09 -6.43
N ARG A 117 -13.78 3.97 -6.00
CA ARG A 117 -14.10 5.32 -5.57
C ARG A 117 -13.16 6.32 -6.21
N GLU A 118 -13.71 7.37 -6.84
CA GLU A 118 -12.94 8.42 -7.53
C GLU A 118 -11.97 7.89 -8.60
N GLY A 119 -12.33 6.74 -9.23
CA GLY A 119 -11.48 6.05 -10.20
C GLY A 119 -10.30 5.29 -9.57
N VAL A 120 -10.26 5.15 -8.24
CA VAL A 120 -9.29 4.33 -7.50
C VAL A 120 -9.93 2.98 -7.19
N ALA A 121 -9.26 1.88 -7.51
CA ALA A 121 -9.67 0.55 -7.11
C ALA A 121 -9.36 0.35 -5.62
N VAL A 122 -10.36 0.07 -4.81
CA VAL A 122 -10.21 -0.15 -3.37
C VAL A 122 -10.28 -1.63 -3.08
N HIS A 123 -9.26 -2.16 -2.42
CA HIS A 123 -9.11 -3.58 -2.13
C HIS A 123 -8.89 -3.86 -0.65
N PRO A 124 -9.59 -4.85 -0.08
CA PRO A 124 -9.20 -5.43 1.20
C PRO A 124 -7.80 -6.05 1.11
N TRP A 125 -7.03 -5.95 2.17
CA TRP A 125 -5.64 -6.45 2.23
C TRP A 125 -5.49 -7.95 1.96
N TYR A 126 -6.51 -8.74 2.22
CA TYR A 126 -6.49 -10.21 2.02
C TYR A 126 -6.83 -10.64 0.59
N THR A 127 -7.01 -9.70 -0.34
CA THR A 127 -7.25 -9.97 -1.77
C THR A 127 -6.03 -9.71 -2.65
N LEU A 128 -4.86 -9.50 -2.04
CA LEU A 128 -3.57 -9.27 -2.70
C LEU A 128 -3.04 -10.53 -3.36
#